data_6e044a3f8074b97e52f1d4ceb24c6afb
#
_entry.id   6e044a3f8074b97e52f1d4ceb24c6afb
#
_cell.length_a   1.000
_cell.length_b   1.000
_cell.length_c   1.000
_cell.angle_alpha   90.00
_cell.angle_beta   90.00
_cell.angle_gamma   90.00
#
_symmetry.space_group_name_H-M   'P 1'
#
loop_
_entity.id
_entity.type
_entity.pdbx_description
1 polymer ?
#
loop_
_entity_poly.entity_id
_entity_poly.type
_entity_poly.pdbx_seq_one_letter_code
_entity_poly.pdbx_strand_id
1 'polypeptide(L)'
;MNKIILSVLFSLSFNICLSQSPDSPLIEKLKRDVIFLSSDELEGRNTGTESEKIAADYIIEKLKFYKVSPKGTNGFYQEFTAKINANPHTNTSTKEIIGKNVVGYLDNQSENTVIIGAHYDHIGYGEYGSRYFGDPDVHNGADDNASGVSVMIQLADQLKSIKDYNFLFIGFSGEEYGLYGSSFYAKNPTVNLENVSYMLNFDMIGRYVDSVGLAVNGVGTSSHWDDLLAQVNENFDFKLVTSESGVGPSDHTSFYLQNIPVLHFFTGQHDDYHTPRDDFDKINFEGMQKILLFVADLIKNSTKIENFDFVETATESKDVPKFKVTLGIMPDYMFSGKGLRIDGVSKGKVADSYGILKGDIVTKIGNVDVLDIMSYMEGLSKYEKGEKALVEIKRGDKILSLEVIF
;
A
#
# COMPACT_ATOMS: atom_id res chain seq x y z
N MET A 1 -33.77 79.70 7.50
CA MET A 1 -32.56 79.18 6.84
C MET A 1 -32.10 77.98 7.64
N ASN A 2 -32.58 76.78 7.32
CA ASN A 2 -32.19 75.56 8.01
C ASN A 2 -31.07 74.89 7.19
N LYS A 3 -29.89 74.69 7.85
CA LYS A 3 -28.77 73.93 7.28
C LYS A 3 -28.96 72.45 7.65
N ILE A 4 -29.18 71.62 6.67
CA ILE A 4 -29.17 70.16 6.78
C ILE A 4 -27.68 69.72 6.72
N ILE A 5 -27.17 69.08 7.75
CA ILE A 5 -25.86 68.43 7.80
C ILE A 5 -26.08 66.97 7.37
N LEU A 6 -25.56 66.58 6.22
CA LEU A 6 -25.58 65.22 5.70
C LEU A 6 -24.34 64.48 6.24
N SER A 7 -24.55 63.58 7.18
CA SER A 7 -23.50 62.71 7.70
C SER A 7 -23.35 61.48 6.79
N VAL A 8 -22.24 61.38 6.11
CA VAL A 8 -21.89 60.20 5.31
C VAL A 8 -21.19 59.19 6.24
N LEU A 9 -21.87 58.10 6.55
CA LEU A 9 -21.28 56.96 7.24
C LEU A 9 -20.48 56.11 6.21
N PHE A 10 -19.15 56.15 6.38
CA PHE A 10 -18.21 55.29 5.65
C PHE A 10 -18.15 53.96 6.39
N SER A 11 -18.84 52.91 5.91
CA SER A 11 -18.69 51.57 6.46
C SER A 11 -17.38 50.94 5.92
N LEU A 12 -16.35 50.87 6.74
CA LEU A 12 -15.17 50.08 6.49
C LEU A 12 -15.56 48.58 6.59
N SER A 13 -15.68 47.91 5.47
CA SER A 13 -15.72 46.45 5.42
C SER A 13 -14.32 45.90 5.71
N PHE A 14 -14.10 45.43 6.93
CA PHE A 14 -12.92 44.64 7.26
C PHE A 14 -13.06 43.28 6.61
N ASN A 15 -12.42 43.06 5.46
CA ASN A 15 -12.19 41.73 4.95
C ASN A 15 -11.21 41.04 5.87
N ILE A 16 -11.71 40.22 6.80
CA ILE A 16 -10.88 39.26 7.54
C ILE A 16 -10.44 38.23 6.52
N CYS A 17 -9.25 38.40 5.96
CA CYS A 17 -8.54 37.35 5.29
C CYS A 17 -8.23 36.31 6.37
N LEU A 18 -9.00 35.23 6.41
CA LEU A 18 -8.66 34.06 7.22
C LEU A 18 -7.35 33.51 6.66
N SER A 19 -6.24 33.96 7.23
CA SER A 19 -4.94 33.32 7.04
C SER A 19 -5.10 31.89 7.57
N GLN A 20 -5.11 30.93 6.65
CA GLN A 20 -4.91 29.53 7.04
C GLN A 20 -3.61 29.47 7.86
N SER A 21 -3.66 28.86 9.04
CA SER A 21 -2.43 28.58 9.78
C SER A 21 -1.48 27.81 8.86
N PRO A 22 -0.19 28.17 8.83
CA PRO A 22 0.75 27.41 7.98
C PRO A 22 0.71 25.94 8.38
N ASP A 23 0.71 25.05 7.38
CA ASP A 23 0.77 23.61 7.57
C ASP A 23 1.92 23.25 8.51
N SER A 24 1.78 22.18 9.27
CA SER A 24 2.89 21.74 10.13
C SER A 24 4.13 21.44 9.27
N PRO A 25 5.36 21.66 9.78
CA PRO A 25 6.57 21.35 9.02
C PRO A 25 6.61 19.89 8.51
N LEU A 26 5.94 18.97 9.17
CA LEU A 26 5.86 17.58 8.74
C LEU A 26 4.90 17.41 7.56
N ILE A 27 3.74 18.08 7.57
CA ILE A 27 2.83 18.11 6.41
C ILE A 27 3.55 18.66 5.17
N GLU A 28 4.29 19.76 5.31
CA GLU A 28 5.04 20.33 4.19
C GLU A 28 6.10 19.38 3.64
N LYS A 29 6.72 18.55 4.49
CA LYS A 29 7.67 17.51 4.04
C LYS A 29 6.95 16.40 3.28
N LEU A 30 5.86 15.87 3.84
CA LEU A 30 5.02 14.84 3.20
C LEU A 30 4.52 15.32 1.83
N LYS A 31 3.98 16.52 1.78
CA LYS A 31 3.45 17.14 0.57
C LYS A 31 4.50 17.25 -0.53
N ARG A 32 5.70 17.73 -0.19
CA ARG A 32 6.82 17.86 -1.13
C ARG A 32 7.25 16.50 -1.69
N ASP A 33 7.32 15.47 -0.84
CA ASP A 33 7.74 14.15 -1.26
C ASP A 33 6.69 13.53 -2.20
N VAL A 34 5.39 13.62 -1.87
CA VAL A 34 4.31 13.14 -2.75
C VAL A 34 4.27 13.90 -4.07
N ILE A 35 4.29 15.25 -4.05
CA ILE A 35 4.25 16.06 -5.28
C ILE A 35 5.41 15.69 -6.22
N PHE A 36 6.61 15.47 -5.70
CA PHE A 36 7.74 15.08 -6.54
C PHE A 36 7.54 13.68 -7.10
N LEU A 37 7.22 12.70 -6.24
CA LEU A 37 7.10 11.30 -6.65
C LEU A 37 5.91 11.04 -7.59
N SER A 38 4.86 11.84 -7.52
CA SER A 38 3.68 11.73 -8.39
C SER A 38 3.63 12.80 -9.48
N SER A 39 4.78 13.39 -9.84
CA SER A 39 4.82 14.36 -10.93
C SER A 39 4.84 13.69 -12.31
N ASP A 40 4.28 14.37 -13.31
CA ASP A 40 4.27 13.90 -14.71
C ASP A 40 5.68 13.65 -15.25
N GLU A 41 6.71 14.37 -14.74
CA GLU A 41 8.10 14.19 -15.12
C GLU A 41 8.64 12.79 -14.79
N LEU A 42 8.02 12.10 -13.84
CA LEU A 42 8.37 10.71 -13.49
C LEU A 42 7.59 9.67 -14.29
N GLU A 43 6.75 10.10 -15.24
CA GLU A 43 6.07 9.22 -16.21
C GLU A 43 5.44 7.97 -15.55
N GLY A 44 4.92 8.12 -14.32
CA GLY A 44 4.32 7.03 -13.54
C GLY A 44 5.30 5.95 -13.10
N ARG A 45 6.61 6.22 -13.00
CA ARG A 45 7.64 5.40 -12.32
C ARG A 45 7.61 3.90 -12.65
N ASN A 46 7.33 3.55 -13.90
CA ASN A 46 7.21 2.13 -14.28
C ASN A 46 8.55 1.40 -14.05
N THR A 47 8.46 0.20 -13.48
CA THR A 47 9.62 -0.64 -13.12
C THR A 47 10.61 -0.80 -14.26
N GLY A 48 11.89 -0.53 -13.98
CA GLY A 48 13.00 -0.68 -14.92
C GLY A 48 13.17 0.49 -15.89
N THR A 49 12.42 1.59 -15.72
CA THR A 49 12.57 2.82 -16.51
C THR A 49 13.55 3.80 -15.88
N GLU A 50 13.98 4.80 -16.66
CA GLU A 50 14.80 5.90 -16.12
C GLU A 50 13.99 6.75 -15.12
N SER A 51 12.69 6.89 -15.33
CA SER A 51 11.79 7.63 -14.42
C SER A 51 11.70 6.96 -13.07
N GLU A 52 11.60 5.62 -13.02
CA GLU A 52 11.70 4.87 -11.75
C GLU A 52 13.06 5.10 -11.07
N LYS A 53 14.14 5.12 -11.85
CA LYS A 53 15.48 5.40 -11.31
C LYS A 53 15.58 6.80 -10.70
N ILE A 54 14.97 7.81 -11.30
CA ILE A 54 14.94 9.17 -10.75
C ILE A 54 14.18 9.18 -9.41
N ALA A 55 13.06 8.45 -9.29
CA ALA A 55 12.35 8.28 -8.03
C ALA A 55 13.22 7.58 -6.98
N ALA A 56 13.94 6.53 -7.35
CA ALA A 56 14.89 5.84 -6.48
C ALA A 56 16.02 6.77 -5.98
N ASP A 57 16.61 7.55 -6.87
CA ASP A 57 17.66 8.51 -6.52
C ASP A 57 17.14 9.59 -5.55
N TYR A 58 15.91 10.05 -5.73
CA TYR A 58 15.25 10.96 -4.78
C TYR A 58 15.10 10.34 -3.39
N ILE A 59 14.61 9.10 -3.29
CA ILE A 59 14.49 8.37 -2.02
C ILE A 59 15.87 8.26 -1.36
N ILE A 60 16.90 7.89 -2.10
CA ILE A 60 18.28 7.78 -1.62
C ILE A 60 18.78 9.11 -1.06
N GLU A 61 18.55 10.23 -1.75
CA GLU A 61 18.94 11.55 -1.27
C GLU A 61 18.27 11.91 0.06
N LYS A 62 16.98 11.61 0.20
CA LYS A 62 16.23 11.84 1.44
C LYS A 62 16.73 10.96 2.58
N LEU A 63 16.97 9.69 2.34
CA LEU A 63 17.53 8.78 3.34
C LEU A 63 18.92 9.24 3.78
N LYS A 64 19.79 9.65 2.85
CA LYS A 64 21.11 10.24 3.18
C LYS A 64 20.99 11.52 4.02
N PHE A 65 20.04 12.40 3.68
CA PHE A 65 19.78 13.61 4.47
C PHE A 65 19.42 13.27 5.93
N TYR A 66 18.68 12.21 6.15
CA TYR A 66 18.34 11.69 7.49
C TYR A 66 19.42 10.80 8.12
N LYS A 67 20.62 10.71 7.51
CA LYS A 67 21.77 9.94 8.02
C LYS A 67 21.55 8.43 8.00
N VAL A 68 20.67 7.95 7.15
CA VAL A 68 20.54 6.53 6.83
C VAL A 68 21.70 6.14 5.90
N SER A 69 22.35 5.02 6.22
CA SER A 69 23.49 4.50 5.48
C SER A 69 23.05 3.51 4.38
N PRO A 70 23.83 3.33 3.31
CA PRO A 70 23.52 2.35 2.29
C PRO A 70 23.55 0.92 2.85
N LYS A 71 22.61 0.07 2.42
CA LYS A 71 22.52 -1.34 2.81
C LYS A 71 22.07 -2.26 1.66
N GLY A 72 22.08 -1.78 0.42
CA GLY A 72 21.86 -2.61 -0.76
C GLY A 72 23.11 -3.44 -1.10
N THR A 73 23.05 -4.19 -2.18
CA THR A 73 24.19 -4.96 -2.70
C THR A 73 25.20 -4.08 -3.44
N ASN A 74 24.73 -2.92 -3.95
CA ASN A 74 25.54 -1.89 -4.59
C ASN A 74 25.13 -0.51 -4.04
N GLY A 75 25.75 -0.10 -2.93
CA GLY A 75 25.37 1.12 -2.23
C GLY A 75 23.95 1.00 -1.65
N PHE A 76 23.03 1.89 -2.05
CA PHE A 76 21.63 1.80 -1.68
C PHE A 76 20.84 0.83 -2.57
N TYR A 77 21.35 0.48 -3.75
CA TYR A 77 20.62 -0.37 -4.69
C TYR A 77 20.80 -1.85 -4.40
N GLN A 78 19.71 -2.58 -4.53
CA GLN A 78 19.68 -4.02 -4.71
C GLN A 78 18.97 -4.34 -6.02
N GLU A 79 19.75 -4.67 -7.06
CA GLU A 79 19.23 -4.97 -8.39
C GLU A 79 18.72 -6.41 -8.47
N PHE A 80 17.65 -6.61 -9.21
CA PHE A 80 17.11 -7.92 -9.54
C PHE A 80 16.58 -7.94 -10.98
N THR A 81 16.53 -9.14 -11.55
CA THR A 81 15.94 -9.37 -12.87
C THR A 81 14.64 -10.11 -12.70
N ALA A 82 13.58 -9.61 -13.32
CA ALA A 82 12.27 -10.24 -13.36
C ALA A 82 11.82 -10.46 -14.80
N LYS A 83 11.05 -11.54 -15.03
CA LYS A 83 10.39 -11.80 -16.31
C LYS A 83 8.91 -11.50 -16.15
N ILE A 84 8.48 -10.44 -16.77
CA ILE A 84 7.08 -10.03 -16.79
C ILE A 84 6.40 -10.47 -18.08
N ASN A 85 5.15 -10.85 -18.00
CA ASN A 85 4.33 -11.04 -19.18
C ASN A 85 3.85 -9.68 -19.66
N ALA A 86 4.28 -9.23 -20.83
CA ALA A 86 3.86 -7.95 -21.41
C ALA A 86 2.32 -7.85 -21.60
N ASN A 87 1.65 -8.98 -21.59
CA ASN A 87 0.20 -9.07 -21.52
C ASN A 87 -0.17 -10.32 -20.71
N PRO A 88 -0.76 -10.20 -19.52
CA PRO A 88 -1.13 -11.35 -18.70
C PRO A 88 -2.18 -12.26 -19.36
N HIS A 89 -2.82 -11.80 -20.44
CA HIS A 89 -3.85 -12.53 -21.19
C HIS A 89 -3.33 -13.21 -22.45
N THR A 90 -2.05 -13.05 -22.78
CA THR A 90 -1.44 -13.69 -23.95
C THR A 90 -0.08 -14.28 -23.58
N ASN A 91 0.11 -15.56 -23.84
CA ASN A 91 1.40 -16.26 -23.62
C ASN A 91 2.52 -15.85 -24.62
N THR A 92 2.49 -14.64 -25.19
CA THR A 92 3.22 -14.38 -26.42
C THR A 92 4.53 -13.62 -26.28
N SER A 93 4.85 -12.99 -25.17
CA SER A 93 6.20 -12.44 -24.95
C SER A 93 6.46 -12.13 -23.49
N THR A 94 7.43 -12.79 -22.90
CA THR A 94 8.03 -12.35 -21.65
C THR A 94 9.04 -11.24 -21.94
N LYS A 95 8.91 -10.11 -21.25
CA LYS A 95 9.90 -9.05 -21.23
C LYS A 95 10.73 -9.22 -19.96
N GLU A 96 12.04 -9.20 -20.12
CA GLU A 96 12.95 -9.11 -18.96
C GLU A 96 13.05 -7.64 -18.53
N ILE A 97 12.85 -7.39 -17.24
CA ILE A 97 13.02 -6.08 -16.63
C ILE A 97 14.06 -6.17 -15.52
N ILE A 98 14.77 -5.07 -15.28
CA ILE A 98 15.71 -4.92 -14.17
C ILE A 98 15.09 -3.93 -13.19
N GLY A 99 14.60 -4.44 -12.06
CA GLY A 99 14.12 -3.63 -10.94
C GLY A 99 15.24 -3.35 -9.95
N LYS A 100 15.06 -2.33 -9.11
CA LYS A 100 16.07 -1.88 -8.15
C LYS A 100 15.40 -1.53 -6.82
N ASN A 101 15.45 -2.39 -5.83
CA ASN A 101 15.10 -1.99 -4.48
C ASN A 101 16.07 -0.91 -3.98
N VAL A 102 15.54 0.08 -3.27
CA VAL A 102 16.33 1.06 -2.51
C VAL A 102 16.41 0.59 -1.06
N VAL A 103 17.61 0.33 -0.56
CA VAL A 103 17.83 -0.26 0.78
C VAL A 103 18.74 0.63 1.60
N GLY A 104 18.20 1.20 2.66
CA GLY A 104 18.90 2.05 3.61
C GLY A 104 18.85 1.52 5.03
N TYR A 105 19.87 1.79 5.85
CA TYR A 105 19.97 1.27 7.20
C TYR A 105 20.38 2.35 8.20
N LEU A 106 19.59 2.51 9.24
CA LEU A 106 19.94 3.32 10.41
C LEU A 106 20.43 2.38 11.49
N ASP A 107 21.76 2.33 11.62
CA ASP A 107 22.45 1.48 12.60
C ASP A 107 22.51 2.18 13.96
N ASN A 108 21.77 1.68 14.92
CA ASN A 108 21.78 2.10 16.30
C ASN A 108 22.58 1.13 17.21
N GLN A 109 23.26 0.15 16.61
CA GLN A 109 24.00 -0.90 17.30
C GLN A 109 23.09 -1.78 18.19
N SER A 110 21.82 -1.91 17.83
CA SER A 110 20.89 -2.83 18.47
C SER A 110 21.05 -4.23 17.90
N GLU A 111 20.65 -5.25 18.67
CA GLU A 111 20.54 -6.62 18.19
C GLU A 111 19.32 -6.79 17.27
N ASN A 112 18.29 -6.00 17.48
CA ASN A 112 17.00 -6.10 16.81
C ASN A 112 16.84 -5.05 15.69
N THR A 113 16.20 -5.45 14.59
CA THR A 113 15.94 -4.60 13.43
C THR A 113 14.43 -4.54 13.15
N VAL A 114 13.93 -3.37 12.83
CA VAL A 114 12.57 -3.15 12.29
C VAL A 114 12.70 -2.81 10.81
N ILE A 115 11.92 -3.48 9.96
CA ILE A 115 11.82 -3.16 8.53
C ILE A 115 10.66 -2.20 8.31
N ILE A 116 10.90 -1.15 7.52
CA ILE A 116 9.93 -0.15 7.11
C ILE A 116 9.95 -0.11 5.59
N GLY A 117 8.86 -0.52 4.96
CA GLY A 117 8.77 -0.71 3.52
C GLY A 117 7.62 0.01 2.86
N ALA A 118 7.82 0.40 1.61
CA ALA A 118 6.81 0.87 0.67
C ALA A 118 7.32 0.63 -0.74
N HIS A 119 6.46 0.24 -1.67
CA HIS A 119 6.87 0.22 -3.07
C HIS A 119 6.88 1.63 -3.66
N TYR A 120 7.77 1.87 -4.61
CA TYR A 120 7.94 3.18 -5.22
C TYR A 120 7.72 3.19 -6.74
N ASP A 121 7.63 2.01 -7.35
CA ASP A 121 7.17 1.86 -8.73
C ASP A 121 5.66 2.11 -8.85
N HIS A 122 5.23 2.38 -10.08
CA HIS A 122 3.82 2.40 -10.46
C HIS A 122 3.68 1.99 -11.94
N ILE A 123 2.51 2.18 -12.54
CA ILE A 123 2.13 1.53 -13.80
C ILE A 123 2.42 2.37 -15.07
N GLY A 124 3.19 3.44 -14.96
CA GLY A 124 3.62 4.22 -16.13
C GLY A 124 2.47 4.87 -16.89
N TYR A 125 2.38 4.60 -18.18
CA TYR A 125 1.28 5.04 -19.04
C TYR A 125 0.08 4.08 -19.02
N GLY A 126 0.01 3.17 -18.06
CA GLY A 126 -1.10 2.24 -17.91
C GLY A 126 -1.07 1.06 -18.87
N GLU A 127 0.10 0.67 -19.35
CA GLU A 127 0.24 -0.50 -20.23
C GLU A 127 -0.13 -1.82 -19.52
N TYR A 128 -0.02 -1.85 -18.22
CA TYR A 128 -0.34 -2.98 -17.35
C TYR A 128 -1.14 -2.50 -16.14
N GLY A 129 -2.14 -3.24 -15.72
CA GLY A 129 -2.87 -2.96 -14.47
C GLY A 129 -3.86 -1.78 -14.50
N SER A 130 -3.81 -0.92 -15.52
CA SER A 130 -4.68 0.26 -15.61
C SER A 130 -6.17 -0.07 -15.61
N ARG A 131 -6.93 0.77 -14.91
CA ARG A 131 -8.39 0.79 -14.91
C ARG A 131 -8.97 1.94 -15.76
N TYR A 132 -8.11 2.67 -16.42
CA TYR A 132 -8.48 3.75 -17.33
C TYR A 132 -8.63 3.21 -18.76
N PHE A 133 -9.72 3.59 -19.43
CA PHE A 133 -10.06 3.12 -20.79
C PHE A 133 -10.00 4.24 -21.83
N GLY A 134 -9.37 5.38 -21.48
CA GLY A 134 -9.12 6.50 -22.40
C GLY A 134 -7.84 6.31 -23.22
N ASP A 135 -7.41 7.39 -23.85
CA ASP A 135 -6.10 7.44 -24.51
C ASP A 135 -4.98 7.24 -23.46
N PRO A 136 -3.83 6.66 -23.86
CA PRO A 136 -2.71 6.49 -22.93
C PRO A 136 -2.34 7.79 -22.23
N ASP A 137 -2.27 7.78 -20.91
CA ASP A 137 -1.98 8.94 -20.08
C ASP A 137 -1.10 8.52 -18.89
N VAL A 138 -0.39 9.47 -18.28
CA VAL A 138 0.49 9.20 -17.14
C VAL A 138 -0.35 8.79 -15.93
N HIS A 139 -0.01 7.68 -15.32
CA HIS A 139 -0.57 7.24 -14.04
C HIS A 139 0.38 7.70 -12.95
N ASN A 140 0.10 8.84 -12.32
CA ASN A 140 0.98 9.48 -11.35
C ASN A 140 1.12 8.70 -10.04
N GLY A 141 0.10 7.94 -9.63
CA GLY A 141 0.16 7.09 -8.45
C GLY A 141 0.51 7.88 -7.18
N ALA A 142 -0.27 8.94 -6.89
CA ALA A 142 -0.02 9.79 -5.73
C ALA A 142 -0.36 9.07 -4.42
N ASP A 143 -1.50 8.38 -4.39
CA ASP A 143 -1.80 7.49 -3.28
C ASP A 143 -1.08 6.15 -3.44
N ASP A 144 -1.08 5.60 -4.63
CA ASP A 144 -0.44 4.33 -5.01
C ASP A 144 0.88 4.55 -5.78
N ASN A 145 2.09 4.60 -5.17
CA ASN A 145 2.24 4.58 -3.72
C ASN A 145 3.24 5.66 -3.28
N ALA A 146 3.16 6.88 -3.89
CA ALA A 146 3.97 8.00 -3.42
C ALA A 146 3.63 8.36 -1.96
N SER A 147 2.39 8.11 -1.50
CA SER A 147 1.95 8.33 -0.13
C SER A 147 2.72 7.46 0.86
N GLY A 148 2.80 6.15 0.63
CA GLY A 148 3.55 5.21 1.47
C GLY A 148 5.04 5.50 1.49
N VAL A 149 5.62 5.79 0.32
CA VAL A 149 7.05 6.17 0.21
C VAL A 149 7.35 7.43 1.00
N SER A 150 6.48 8.45 0.93
CA SER A 150 6.67 9.69 1.69
C SER A 150 6.67 9.44 3.20
N VAL A 151 5.74 8.61 3.71
CA VAL A 151 5.72 8.24 5.14
C VAL A 151 6.96 7.44 5.51
N MET A 152 7.38 6.47 4.71
CA MET A 152 8.63 5.72 4.93
C MET A 152 9.83 6.67 5.06
N ILE A 153 9.98 7.64 4.16
CA ILE A 153 11.05 8.64 4.19
C ILE A 153 10.99 9.48 5.47
N GLN A 154 9.81 9.97 5.86
CA GLN A 154 9.68 10.87 7.01
C GLN A 154 9.77 10.11 8.34
N LEU A 155 9.45 8.81 8.39
CA LEU A 155 9.75 7.96 9.54
C LEU A 155 11.25 7.88 9.82
N ALA A 156 12.13 7.94 8.82
CA ALA A 156 13.57 8.00 9.04
C ALA A 156 14.01 9.21 9.88
N ASP A 157 13.25 10.33 9.83
CA ASP A 157 13.47 11.50 10.70
C ASP A 157 12.93 11.29 12.12
N GLN A 158 11.73 10.73 12.24
CA GLN A 158 11.05 10.57 13.52
C GLN A 158 11.71 9.52 14.42
N LEU A 159 12.27 8.48 13.82
CA LEU A 159 12.82 7.32 14.54
C LEU A 159 14.26 7.49 15.03
N LYS A 160 14.93 8.59 14.71
CA LYS A 160 16.34 8.87 15.11
C LYS A 160 16.60 8.79 16.61
N SER A 161 15.59 9.08 17.42
CA SER A 161 15.70 9.07 18.88
C SER A 161 15.53 7.67 19.49
N ILE A 162 14.95 6.73 18.79
CA ILE A 162 14.74 5.34 19.24
C ILE A 162 16.03 4.58 18.98
N LYS A 163 16.66 4.06 20.06
CA LYS A 163 17.94 3.35 19.98
C LYS A 163 17.83 1.86 20.23
N ASP A 164 16.65 1.41 20.59
CA ASP A 164 16.36 0.01 20.91
C ASP A 164 16.29 -0.88 19.67
N TYR A 165 16.13 -0.27 18.50
CA TYR A 165 16.10 -0.92 17.21
C TYR A 165 17.09 -0.30 16.22
N ASN A 166 17.63 -1.12 15.33
CA ASN A 166 18.09 -0.67 14.03
C ASN A 166 16.86 -0.54 13.10
N PHE A 167 16.94 0.33 12.10
CA PHE A 167 15.85 0.50 11.13
C PHE A 167 16.34 0.24 9.72
N LEU A 168 15.66 -0.67 9.02
CA LEU A 168 15.91 -0.98 7.63
C LEU A 168 14.77 -0.40 6.77
N PHE A 169 15.09 0.62 6.00
CA PHE A 169 14.15 1.27 5.09
C PHE A 169 14.30 0.67 3.70
N ILE A 170 13.19 0.19 3.13
CA ILE A 170 13.21 -0.44 1.82
C ILE A 170 12.14 0.17 0.93
N GLY A 171 12.57 0.86 -0.15
CA GLY A 171 11.71 1.17 -1.29
C GLY A 171 11.71 -0.04 -2.24
N PHE A 172 10.58 -0.70 -2.40
CA PHE A 172 10.48 -1.85 -3.30
C PHE A 172 10.19 -1.41 -4.72
N SER A 173 10.75 -2.13 -5.69
CA SER A 173 10.52 -1.98 -7.12
C SER A 173 9.76 -3.20 -7.63
N GLY A 174 8.85 -3.04 -8.59
CA GLY A 174 8.15 -4.14 -9.23
C GLY A 174 7.06 -4.79 -8.38
N GLU A 175 6.48 -4.04 -7.45
CA GLU A 175 5.30 -4.45 -6.69
C GLU A 175 4.12 -4.68 -7.64
N GLU A 176 3.86 -3.72 -8.51
CA GLU A 176 2.76 -3.68 -9.47
C GLU A 176 2.74 -4.86 -10.46
N TYR A 177 3.90 -5.46 -10.68
CA TYR A 177 4.04 -6.68 -11.49
C TYR A 177 3.91 -7.97 -10.68
N GLY A 178 3.71 -7.89 -9.36
CA GLY A 178 3.48 -9.03 -8.46
C GLY A 178 4.58 -9.24 -7.43
N LEU A 179 4.88 -8.23 -6.62
CA LEU A 179 5.76 -8.28 -5.46
C LEU A 179 7.21 -8.70 -5.78
N TYR A 180 7.71 -8.37 -6.98
CA TYR A 180 9.03 -8.89 -7.41
C TYR A 180 10.16 -8.41 -6.49
N GLY A 181 10.18 -7.12 -6.15
CA GLY A 181 11.24 -6.53 -5.35
C GLY A 181 11.27 -7.03 -3.92
N SER A 182 10.13 -7.06 -3.24
CA SER A 182 10.03 -7.56 -1.87
C SER A 182 10.31 -9.07 -1.80
N SER A 183 9.78 -9.84 -2.76
CA SER A 183 10.05 -11.28 -2.86
C SER A 183 11.53 -11.57 -3.12
N PHE A 184 12.20 -10.74 -3.94
CA PHE A 184 13.63 -10.87 -4.18
C PHE A 184 14.43 -10.52 -2.91
N TYR A 185 14.08 -9.41 -2.24
CA TYR A 185 14.76 -9.00 -1.00
C TYR A 185 14.60 -10.05 0.09
N ALA A 186 13.39 -10.54 0.32
CA ALA A 186 13.11 -11.54 1.36
C ALA A 186 13.90 -12.86 1.17
N LYS A 187 14.19 -13.22 -0.08
CA LYS A 187 15.02 -14.41 -0.42
C LYS A 187 16.52 -14.12 -0.48
N ASN A 188 16.92 -12.86 -0.66
CA ASN A 188 18.31 -12.41 -0.78
C ASN A 188 18.57 -11.21 0.13
N PRO A 189 18.33 -11.32 1.45
CA PRO A 189 18.38 -10.19 2.35
C PRO A 189 19.81 -9.68 2.52
N THR A 190 19.94 -8.38 2.78
CA THR A 190 21.25 -7.74 3.08
C THR A 190 21.51 -7.60 4.58
N VAL A 191 20.57 -8.03 5.40
CA VAL A 191 20.68 -8.19 6.86
C VAL A 191 20.31 -9.62 7.26
N ASN A 192 20.70 -10.06 8.46
CA ASN A 192 20.20 -11.33 8.98
C ASN A 192 18.71 -11.18 9.38
N LEU A 193 17.81 -11.92 8.71
CA LEU A 193 16.37 -11.85 8.98
C LEU A 193 15.99 -12.42 10.36
N GLU A 194 16.82 -13.27 10.97
CA GLU A 194 16.58 -13.76 12.34
C GLU A 194 16.62 -12.63 13.38
N ASN A 195 17.28 -11.51 13.05
CA ASN A 195 17.37 -10.34 13.91
C ASN A 195 16.26 -9.31 13.60
N VAL A 196 15.32 -9.65 12.74
CA VAL A 196 14.19 -8.77 12.40
C VAL A 196 13.04 -9.05 13.34
N SER A 197 12.67 -8.05 14.15
CA SER A 197 11.55 -8.15 15.07
C SER A 197 10.22 -8.17 14.33
N TYR A 198 10.05 -7.28 13.34
CA TYR A 198 8.84 -7.18 12.51
C TYR A 198 9.06 -6.27 11.30
N MET A 199 8.11 -6.31 10.37
CA MET A 199 8.07 -5.44 9.18
C MET A 199 6.77 -4.66 9.15
N LEU A 200 6.87 -3.35 8.86
CA LEU A 200 5.75 -2.43 8.63
C LEU A 200 5.74 -2.02 7.16
N ASN A 201 4.62 -2.23 6.50
CA ASN A 201 4.39 -1.89 5.10
C ASN A 201 3.38 -0.77 4.95
N PHE A 202 3.68 0.19 4.07
CA PHE A 202 2.81 1.32 3.78
C PHE A 202 2.43 1.29 2.30
N ASP A 203 1.13 1.17 2.07
CA ASP A 203 0.60 1.10 0.72
C ASP A 203 -0.75 1.82 0.67
N MET A 204 -0.86 2.86 -0.16
CA MET A 204 -2.05 3.69 -0.30
C MET A 204 -2.56 4.24 1.05
N ILE A 205 -1.79 5.11 1.67
CA ILE A 205 -2.12 5.71 2.98
C ILE A 205 -2.48 7.20 2.90
N GLY A 206 -2.67 7.73 1.70
CA GLY A 206 -2.94 9.15 1.45
C GLY A 206 -4.42 9.51 1.37
N ARG A 207 -5.36 8.55 1.41
CA ARG A 207 -6.80 8.81 1.27
C ARG A 207 -7.59 8.53 2.55
N TYR A 208 -6.97 8.74 3.70
CA TYR A 208 -7.63 8.50 4.98
C TYR A 208 -8.91 9.32 5.15
N VAL A 209 -9.98 8.66 5.57
CA VAL A 209 -11.29 9.24 5.91
C VAL A 209 -11.77 8.63 7.23
N ASP A 210 -12.11 9.46 8.24
CA ASP A 210 -12.50 8.98 9.58
C ASP A 210 -13.66 7.97 9.56
N SER A 211 -14.64 8.16 8.68
CA SER A 211 -15.80 7.26 8.59
C SER A 211 -15.44 5.88 8.02
N VAL A 212 -14.41 5.81 7.17
CA VAL A 212 -13.88 4.57 6.59
C VAL A 212 -12.95 3.89 7.60
N GLY A 213 -11.95 4.60 8.09
CA GLY A 213 -10.97 4.13 9.06
C GLY A 213 -9.60 3.87 8.44
N LEU A 214 -8.69 3.37 9.28
CA LEU A 214 -7.35 2.90 8.90
C LEU A 214 -7.33 1.39 8.94
N ALA A 215 -7.09 0.75 7.80
CA ALA A 215 -6.87 -0.69 7.76
C ALA A 215 -5.47 -1.02 8.29
N VAL A 216 -5.40 -2.05 9.13
CA VAL A 216 -4.16 -2.64 9.64
C VAL A 216 -4.26 -4.15 9.46
N ASN A 217 -3.61 -4.66 8.42
CA ASN A 217 -3.61 -6.08 8.10
C ASN A 217 -2.39 -6.76 8.72
N GLY A 218 -2.50 -8.04 9.04
CA GLY A 218 -1.43 -8.83 9.63
C GLY A 218 -1.42 -8.86 11.16
N VAL A 219 -2.48 -8.39 11.82
CA VAL A 219 -2.51 -8.34 13.29
C VAL A 219 -2.42 -9.74 13.94
N GLY A 220 -2.85 -10.80 13.24
CA GLY A 220 -2.68 -12.16 13.71
C GLY A 220 -1.25 -12.70 13.65
N THR A 221 -0.30 -11.98 13.04
CA THR A 221 1.08 -12.46 12.83
C THR A 221 1.98 -12.39 14.08
N SER A 222 1.51 -11.74 15.14
CA SER A 222 2.13 -11.75 16.47
C SER A 222 1.06 -11.59 17.54
N SER A 223 1.22 -12.25 18.67
CA SER A 223 0.31 -12.13 19.81
C SER A 223 0.33 -10.73 20.48
N HIS A 224 1.27 -9.88 20.10
CA HIS A 224 1.44 -8.55 20.68
C HIS A 224 0.69 -7.44 19.96
N TRP A 225 0.25 -7.66 18.71
CA TRP A 225 -0.27 -6.58 17.88
C TRP A 225 -1.56 -5.96 18.40
N ASP A 226 -2.54 -6.77 18.79
CA ASP A 226 -3.84 -6.25 19.23
C ASP A 226 -3.74 -5.31 20.43
N ASP A 227 -3.02 -5.74 21.47
CA ASP A 227 -2.85 -4.94 22.70
C ASP A 227 -2.02 -3.68 22.42
N LEU A 228 -0.97 -3.79 21.60
CA LEU A 228 -0.10 -2.67 21.26
C LEU A 228 -0.83 -1.62 20.41
N LEU A 229 -1.58 -2.06 19.39
CA LEU A 229 -2.40 -1.17 18.57
C LEU A 229 -3.49 -0.48 19.39
N ALA A 230 -4.18 -1.23 20.26
CA ALA A 230 -5.21 -0.67 21.12
C ALA A 230 -4.62 0.39 22.08
N GLN A 231 -3.49 0.09 22.73
CA GLN A 231 -2.81 1.02 23.64
C GLN A 231 -2.39 2.32 22.93
N VAL A 232 -1.78 2.22 21.76
CA VAL A 232 -1.32 3.40 21.02
C VAL A 232 -2.51 4.20 20.50
N ASN A 233 -3.56 3.52 20.06
CA ASN A 233 -4.73 4.18 19.50
C ASN A 233 -5.52 5.02 20.51
N GLU A 234 -5.33 4.82 21.81
CA GLU A 234 -5.91 5.71 22.85
C GLU A 234 -5.55 7.20 22.66
N ASN A 235 -4.38 7.47 22.03
CA ASN A 235 -3.90 8.82 21.78
C ASN A 235 -4.32 9.37 20.40
N PHE A 236 -4.81 8.53 19.49
CA PHE A 236 -5.05 8.91 18.10
C PHE A 236 -6.51 8.81 17.66
N ASP A 237 -7.30 7.99 18.35
CA ASP A 237 -8.73 7.80 18.06
C ASP A 237 -8.98 7.45 16.58
N PHE A 238 -8.20 6.49 16.04
CA PHE A 238 -8.49 5.91 14.73
C PHE A 238 -9.63 4.88 14.83
N LYS A 239 -10.51 4.88 13.85
CA LYS A 239 -11.30 3.69 13.57
C LYS A 239 -10.38 2.67 12.90
N LEU A 240 -9.78 1.76 13.68
CA LEU A 240 -8.96 0.69 13.14
C LEU A 240 -9.86 -0.39 12.53
N VAL A 241 -9.52 -0.85 11.32
CA VAL A 241 -10.12 -1.98 10.62
C VAL A 241 -9.04 -3.04 10.49
N THR A 242 -9.06 -4.03 11.38
CA THR A 242 -7.99 -5.02 11.48
C THR A 242 -8.30 -6.30 10.70
N SER A 243 -7.26 -6.94 10.18
CA SER A 243 -7.31 -8.28 9.57
C SER A 243 -6.14 -9.12 10.07
N GLU A 244 -6.41 -10.38 10.44
CA GLU A 244 -5.40 -11.26 11.03
C GLU A 244 -4.35 -11.72 10.03
N SER A 245 -4.72 -11.92 8.76
CA SER A 245 -3.87 -12.53 7.73
C SER A 245 -2.57 -11.77 7.50
N GLY A 246 -1.44 -12.47 7.60
CA GLY A 246 -0.13 -11.96 7.18
C GLY A 246 0.08 -11.99 5.66
N VAL A 247 -0.84 -12.60 4.91
CA VAL A 247 -0.84 -12.61 3.46
C VAL A 247 -1.85 -11.62 2.94
N GLY A 248 -1.42 -10.77 2.02
CA GLY A 248 -2.24 -9.76 1.38
C GLY A 248 -1.65 -9.31 0.05
N PRO A 249 -2.24 -8.29 -0.58
CA PRO A 249 -1.89 -7.87 -1.93
C PRO A 249 -0.68 -6.93 -2.01
N SER A 250 0.14 -6.82 -0.96
CA SER A 250 1.28 -5.91 -0.92
C SER A 250 2.52 -6.56 -0.31
N ASP A 251 3.63 -5.84 -0.27
CA ASP A 251 5.00 -6.31 0.00
C ASP A 251 5.20 -7.00 1.36
N HIS A 252 4.34 -6.72 2.37
CA HIS A 252 4.38 -7.40 3.67
C HIS A 252 4.28 -8.93 3.55
N THR A 253 3.55 -9.42 2.55
CA THR A 253 3.40 -10.85 2.28
C THR A 253 4.75 -11.54 2.10
N SER A 254 5.69 -10.90 1.41
CA SER A 254 7.02 -11.46 1.17
C SER A 254 7.80 -11.73 2.47
N PHE A 255 7.60 -10.90 3.48
CA PHE A 255 8.27 -11.02 4.80
C PHE A 255 7.52 -11.99 5.72
N TYR A 256 6.19 -11.97 5.70
CA TYR A 256 5.39 -12.98 6.39
C TYR A 256 5.80 -14.40 6.00
N LEU A 257 6.03 -14.64 4.71
CA LEU A 257 6.49 -15.94 4.17
C LEU A 257 7.91 -16.32 4.64
N GLN A 258 8.65 -15.42 5.28
CA GLN A 258 9.92 -15.67 5.97
C GLN A 258 9.76 -15.81 7.49
N ASN A 259 8.54 -15.98 7.98
CA ASN A 259 8.19 -16.06 9.40
C ASN A 259 8.53 -14.78 10.19
N ILE A 260 8.36 -13.60 9.56
CA ILE A 260 8.51 -12.29 10.20
C ILE A 260 7.12 -11.74 10.48
N PRO A 261 6.83 -11.28 11.70
CA PRO A 261 5.58 -10.57 12.00
C PRO A 261 5.44 -9.33 11.13
N VAL A 262 4.26 -9.07 10.61
CA VAL A 262 4.04 -7.95 9.68
C VAL A 262 2.80 -7.14 10.07
N LEU A 263 2.85 -5.84 9.77
CA LEU A 263 1.64 -5.01 9.65
C LEU A 263 1.66 -4.29 8.31
N HIS A 264 0.50 -4.23 7.66
CA HIS A 264 0.28 -3.47 6.45
C HIS A 264 -0.77 -2.39 6.72
N PHE A 265 -0.39 -1.13 6.52
CA PHE A 265 -1.25 0.04 6.69
C PHE A 265 -1.80 0.46 5.34
N PHE A 266 -3.13 0.70 5.31
CA PHE A 266 -3.88 0.99 4.10
C PHE A 266 -5.12 1.86 4.42
N THR A 267 -5.45 2.83 3.57
CA THR A 267 -6.60 3.73 3.82
C THR A 267 -7.83 3.41 2.98
N GLY A 268 -7.78 2.33 2.24
CA GLY A 268 -8.88 1.87 1.39
C GLY A 268 -8.67 2.20 -0.08
N GLN A 269 -9.33 1.45 -0.91
CA GLN A 269 -9.32 1.64 -2.34
C GLN A 269 -10.31 2.76 -2.73
N HIS A 270 -10.00 3.51 -3.76
CA HIS A 270 -10.83 4.62 -4.25
C HIS A 270 -11.02 4.56 -5.77
N ASP A 271 -11.95 5.35 -6.30
CA ASP A 271 -12.32 5.31 -7.72
C ASP A 271 -11.18 5.76 -8.66
N ASP A 272 -10.17 6.44 -8.14
CA ASP A 272 -9.01 6.90 -8.90
C ASP A 272 -7.86 5.88 -8.96
N TYR A 273 -7.92 4.78 -8.17
CA TYR A 273 -6.91 3.73 -8.12
C TYR A 273 -6.61 3.18 -9.52
N HIS A 274 -5.32 3.11 -9.87
CA HIS A 274 -4.83 2.68 -11.19
C HIS A 274 -5.42 3.47 -12.36
N THR A 275 -5.62 4.77 -12.17
CA THR A 275 -6.03 5.70 -13.24
C THR A 275 -5.17 6.96 -13.20
N PRO A 276 -5.09 7.74 -14.30
CA PRO A 276 -4.41 9.04 -14.32
C PRO A 276 -4.95 10.07 -13.31
N ARG A 277 -6.08 9.76 -12.65
CA ARG A 277 -6.70 10.65 -11.67
C ARG A 277 -6.17 10.46 -10.24
N ASP A 278 -5.30 9.48 -9.99
CA ASP A 278 -4.63 9.35 -8.70
C ASP A 278 -3.48 10.36 -8.60
N ASP A 279 -3.85 11.60 -8.26
CA ASP A 279 -2.97 12.75 -8.25
C ASP A 279 -2.89 13.40 -6.86
N PHE A 280 -1.82 14.19 -6.63
CA PHE A 280 -1.46 14.75 -5.32
C PHE A 280 -2.51 15.71 -4.73
N ASP A 281 -3.32 16.35 -5.56
CA ASP A 281 -4.36 17.30 -5.15
C ASP A 281 -5.49 16.65 -4.34
N LYS A 282 -5.56 15.33 -4.35
CA LYS A 282 -6.56 14.52 -3.66
C LYS A 282 -6.05 13.88 -2.37
N ILE A 283 -4.78 14.07 -2.05
CA ILE A 283 -4.15 13.46 -0.88
C ILE A 283 -4.52 14.20 0.40
N ASN A 284 -4.92 13.44 1.41
CA ASN A 284 -5.16 13.92 2.77
C ASN A 284 -3.85 13.93 3.58
N PHE A 285 -3.08 15.02 3.47
CA PHE A 285 -1.79 15.15 4.16
C PHE A 285 -1.90 15.21 5.68
N GLU A 286 -3.01 15.70 6.21
CA GLU A 286 -3.28 15.68 7.67
C GLU A 286 -3.49 14.23 8.14
N GLY A 287 -4.25 13.44 7.37
CA GLY A 287 -4.42 12.01 7.61
C GLY A 287 -3.09 11.25 7.55
N MET A 288 -2.27 11.53 6.54
CA MET A 288 -0.91 10.95 6.43
C MET A 288 -0.03 11.30 7.63
N GLN A 289 -0.04 12.56 8.08
CA GLN A 289 0.69 12.98 9.28
C GLN A 289 0.22 12.21 10.51
N LYS A 290 -1.10 12.08 10.67
CA LYS A 290 -1.69 11.36 11.82
C LYS A 290 -1.26 9.89 11.81
N ILE A 291 -1.29 9.22 10.65
CA ILE A 291 -0.84 7.83 10.49
C ILE A 291 0.66 7.71 10.79
N LEU A 292 1.48 8.60 10.25
CA LEU A 292 2.94 8.58 10.50
C LEU A 292 3.25 8.69 12.00
N LEU A 293 2.60 9.62 12.71
CA LEU A 293 2.80 9.80 14.14
C LEU A 293 2.28 8.61 14.97
N PHE A 294 1.16 8.01 14.56
CA PHE A 294 0.65 6.78 15.15
C PHE A 294 1.67 5.64 15.01
N VAL A 295 2.24 5.44 13.83
CA VAL A 295 3.25 4.40 13.59
C VAL A 295 4.55 4.69 14.36
N ALA A 296 4.98 5.93 14.43
CA ALA A 296 6.16 6.29 15.23
C ALA A 296 5.95 5.98 16.72
N ASP A 297 4.74 6.25 17.25
CA ASP A 297 4.39 5.90 18.64
C ASP A 297 4.21 4.38 18.83
N LEU A 298 3.70 3.66 17.82
CA LEU A 298 3.64 2.20 17.79
C LEU A 298 5.05 1.60 17.94
N ILE A 299 6.00 2.03 17.11
CA ILE A 299 7.39 1.58 17.17
C ILE A 299 8.03 1.92 18.51
N LYS A 300 7.77 3.12 19.05
CA LYS A 300 8.28 3.53 20.36
C LYS A 300 7.72 2.68 21.49
N ASN A 301 6.44 2.33 21.46
CA ASN A 301 5.85 1.48 22.48
C ASN A 301 6.25 0.02 22.35
N SER A 302 6.55 -0.45 21.13
CA SER A 302 7.02 -1.82 20.88
C SER A 302 8.39 -2.11 21.50
N THR A 303 9.22 -1.09 21.81
CA THR A 303 10.51 -1.26 22.50
C THR A 303 10.38 -1.88 23.90
N LYS A 304 9.18 -1.88 24.47
CA LYS A 304 8.88 -2.51 25.77
C LYS A 304 8.66 -4.02 25.67
N ILE A 305 8.53 -4.54 24.45
CA ILE A 305 8.34 -5.96 24.16
C ILE A 305 9.72 -6.56 23.91
N GLU A 306 10.13 -7.49 24.76
CA GLU A 306 11.46 -8.07 24.71
C GLU A 306 11.68 -8.91 23.44
N ASN A 307 10.66 -9.69 23.04
CA ASN A 307 10.71 -10.54 21.85
C ASN A 307 9.35 -10.55 21.16
N PHE A 308 9.31 -10.18 19.88
CA PHE A 308 8.15 -10.40 19.04
C PHE A 308 8.09 -11.87 18.63
N ASP A 309 6.98 -12.52 18.94
CA ASP A 309 6.68 -13.86 18.46
C ASP A 309 6.14 -13.81 17.04
N PHE A 310 6.43 -14.84 16.26
CA PHE A 310 5.75 -15.04 14.98
C PHE A 310 4.62 -16.07 15.16
N VAL A 311 3.42 -15.68 14.77
CA VAL A 311 2.25 -16.54 14.72
C VAL A 311 1.85 -16.76 13.26
N GLU A 312 1.81 -18.03 12.85
CA GLU A 312 1.32 -18.38 11.52
C GLU A 312 -0.20 -18.18 11.49
N THR A 313 -0.65 -17.28 10.63
CA THR A 313 -2.07 -17.04 10.44
C THR A 313 -2.68 -18.13 9.55
N ALA A 314 -3.97 -18.35 9.64
CA ALA A 314 -4.68 -19.46 8.99
C ALA A 314 -4.61 -19.39 7.45
N THR A 315 -3.47 -19.81 6.92
CA THR A 315 -3.26 -20.08 5.50
C THR A 315 -2.61 -21.47 5.38
N GLU A 316 -3.33 -22.40 4.79
CA GLU A 316 -2.87 -23.79 4.63
C GLU A 316 -1.70 -23.95 3.64
N SER A 317 -1.20 -22.88 3.01
CA SER A 317 -0.09 -22.97 2.06
C SER A 317 0.96 -21.87 2.29
N LYS A 318 2.23 -22.29 2.35
CA LYS A 318 3.39 -21.39 2.41
C LYS A 318 3.70 -20.70 1.08
N ASP A 319 2.99 -21.05 0.02
CA ASP A 319 3.12 -20.44 -1.30
C ASP A 319 1.86 -19.63 -1.62
N VAL A 320 2.05 -18.39 -2.04
CA VAL A 320 0.94 -17.60 -2.61
C VAL A 320 0.42 -18.36 -3.84
N PRO A 321 -0.87 -18.69 -3.91
CA PRO A 321 -1.41 -19.45 -5.03
C PRO A 321 -1.21 -18.71 -6.35
N LYS A 322 -0.55 -19.36 -7.32
CA LYS A 322 -0.42 -18.83 -8.66
C LYS A 322 -1.67 -19.20 -9.46
N PHE A 323 -2.42 -18.22 -9.89
CA PHE A 323 -3.60 -18.41 -10.73
C PHE A 323 -3.35 -17.92 -12.15
N LYS A 324 -3.96 -18.60 -13.13
CA LYS A 324 -3.85 -18.30 -14.56
C LYS A 324 -5.12 -17.66 -15.12
N VAL A 325 -6.15 -17.57 -14.34
CA VAL A 325 -7.47 -17.02 -14.67
C VAL A 325 -7.90 -15.97 -13.65
N THR A 326 -8.79 -15.09 -14.03
CA THR A 326 -9.32 -14.06 -13.13
C THR A 326 -10.80 -13.82 -13.40
N LEU A 327 -11.56 -13.52 -12.36
CA LEU A 327 -12.91 -12.98 -12.52
C LEU A 327 -12.88 -11.54 -13.06
N GLY A 328 -11.78 -10.82 -12.90
CA GLY A 328 -11.71 -9.39 -13.24
C GLY A 328 -12.48 -8.55 -12.23
N ILE A 329 -12.35 -8.89 -10.96
CA ILE A 329 -12.88 -8.11 -9.84
C ILE A 329 -11.77 -7.45 -9.06
N MET A 330 -12.15 -6.43 -8.31
CA MET A 330 -11.32 -5.73 -7.36
C MET A 330 -11.83 -6.07 -5.96
N PRO A 331 -10.99 -6.68 -5.12
CA PRO A 331 -11.35 -6.95 -3.74
C PRO A 331 -11.57 -5.68 -2.93
N ASP A 332 -12.49 -5.73 -1.99
CA ASP A 332 -12.63 -4.73 -0.94
C ASP A 332 -11.78 -5.14 0.26
N TYR A 333 -10.61 -4.57 0.38
CA TYR A 333 -9.65 -4.85 1.46
C TYR A 333 -10.05 -4.26 2.81
N MET A 334 -11.09 -3.41 2.86
CA MET A 334 -11.69 -2.89 4.10
C MET A 334 -12.82 -3.76 4.63
N PHE A 335 -13.11 -4.87 3.97
CA PHE A 335 -14.17 -5.78 4.37
C PHE A 335 -13.67 -6.84 5.36
N SER A 336 -14.11 -6.79 6.60
CA SER A 336 -13.75 -7.73 7.67
C SER A 336 -14.72 -8.93 7.82
N GLY A 337 -15.67 -9.12 6.88
CA GLY A 337 -16.61 -10.24 6.88
C GLY A 337 -16.06 -11.49 6.19
N LYS A 338 -16.79 -12.62 6.29
CA LYS A 338 -16.45 -13.84 5.56
C LYS A 338 -16.71 -13.70 4.07
N GLY A 339 -15.77 -14.17 3.24
CA GLY A 339 -15.81 -14.08 1.79
C GLY A 339 -14.97 -12.94 1.27
N LEU A 340 -14.95 -12.77 -0.05
CA LEU A 340 -14.28 -11.66 -0.72
C LEU A 340 -15.33 -10.68 -1.24
N ARG A 341 -15.51 -9.52 -0.57
CA ARG A 341 -16.38 -8.45 -1.07
C ARG A 341 -15.74 -7.77 -2.26
N ILE A 342 -16.58 -7.45 -3.24
CA ILE A 342 -16.13 -6.84 -4.50
C ILE A 342 -16.30 -5.33 -4.39
N ASP A 343 -15.23 -4.58 -4.53
CA ASP A 343 -15.24 -3.11 -4.60
C ASP A 343 -15.34 -2.59 -6.04
N GLY A 344 -14.91 -3.38 -7.02
CA GLY A 344 -15.03 -3.02 -8.42
C GLY A 344 -15.08 -4.22 -9.35
N VAL A 345 -15.65 -4.04 -10.54
CA VAL A 345 -15.71 -5.03 -11.62
C VAL A 345 -15.12 -4.43 -12.89
N SER A 346 -14.14 -5.11 -13.45
CA SER A 346 -13.50 -4.67 -14.71
C SER A 346 -14.38 -4.97 -15.90
N LYS A 347 -14.70 -3.92 -16.68
CA LYS A 347 -15.55 -4.03 -17.86
C LYS A 347 -14.97 -5.01 -18.89
N GLY A 348 -15.84 -5.86 -19.46
CA GLY A 348 -15.45 -6.87 -20.45
C GLY A 348 -14.71 -8.08 -19.88
N LYS A 349 -14.56 -8.20 -18.56
CA LYS A 349 -14.01 -9.39 -17.90
C LYS A 349 -15.13 -10.37 -17.49
N VAL A 350 -14.72 -11.51 -16.94
CA VAL A 350 -15.63 -12.60 -16.57
C VAL A 350 -16.76 -12.11 -15.66
N ALA A 351 -16.44 -11.43 -14.57
CA ALA A 351 -17.45 -10.92 -13.63
C ALA A 351 -18.49 -10.00 -14.29
N ASP A 352 -18.04 -9.08 -15.15
CA ASP A 352 -18.93 -8.17 -15.90
C ASP A 352 -19.86 -8.94 -16.84
N SER A 353 -19.32 -9.94 -17.55
CA SER A 353 -20.06 -10.76 -18.50
C SER A 353 -21.14 -11.62 -17.86
N TYR A 354 -20.95 -11.99 -16.59
CA TYR A 354 -21.88 -12.83 -15.83
C TYR A 354 -22.71 -12.06 -14.80
N GLY A 355 -22.66 -10.72 -14.83
CA GLY A 355 -23.51 -9.86 -14.00
C GLY A 355 -23.15 -9.86 -12.53
N ILE A 356 -21.89 -10.11 -12.19
CA ILE A 356 -21.33 -9.89 -10.86
C ILE A 356 -21.14 -8.38 -10.69
N LEU A 357 -21.44 -7.84 -9.52
CA LEU A 357 -21.49 -6.40 -9.28
C LEU A 357 -20.65 -5.99 -8.07
N LYS A 358 -20.26 -4.71 -8.03
CA LYS A 358 -19.72 -4.08 -6.81
C LYS A 358 -20.67 -4.32 -5.64
N GLY A 359 -20.11 -4.69 -4.48
CA GLY A 359 -20.85 -5.02 -3.25
C GLY A 359 -21.24 -6.49 -3.13
N ASP A 360 -21.11 -7.30 -4.17
CA ASP A 360 -21.26 -8.75 -4.05
C ASP A 360 -20.12 -9.32 -3.22
N ILE A 361 -20.36 -10.45 -2.54
CA ILE A 361 -19.35 -11.16 -1.78
C ILE A 361 -19.16 -12.53 -2.42
N VAL A 362 -17.98 -12.81 -2.97
CA VAL A 362 -17.63 -14.15 -3.44
C VAL A 362 -17.48 -15.06 -2.22
N THR A 363 -18.24 -16.14 -2.18
CA THR A 363 -18.26 -17.08 -1.06
C THR A 363 -17.74 -18.46 -1.44
N LYS A 364 -17.68 -18.77 -2.76
CA LYS A 364 -17.15 -20.05 -3.23
C LYS A 364 -16.72 -19.99 -4.68
N ILE A 365 -15.65 -20.72 -5.03
CA ILE A 365 -15.23 -20.97 -6.41
C ILE A 365 -15.01 -22.48 -6.57
N GLY A 366 -15.86 -23.14 -7.36
CA GLY A 366 -15.84 -24.58 -7.52
C GLY A 366 -16.04 -25.30 -6.18
N ASN A 367 -15.02 -26.01 -5.72
CA ASN A 367 -15.04 -26.74 -4.45
C ASN A 367 -14.34 -25.98 -3.30
N VAL A 368 -13.79 -24.78 -3.57
CA VAL A 368 -13.07 -23.97 -2.59
C VAL A 368 -14.02 -22.95 -1.98
N ASP A 369 -14.22 -23.00 -0.66
CA ASP A 369 -14.93 -21.97 0.07
C ASP A 369 -14.05 -20.73 0.18
N VAL A 370 -14.56 -19.57 -0.25
CA VAL A 370 -13.85 -18.30 -0.19
C VAL A 370 -14.15 -17.65 1.17
N LEU A 371 -13.14 -17.58 2.00
CA LEU A 371 -13.20 -16.96 3.33
C LEU A 371 -12.51 -15.59 3.35
N ASP A 372 -11.49 -15.43 2.48
CA ASP A 372 -10.59 -14.30 2.37
C ASP A 372 -9.99 -14.24 0.96
N ILE A 373 -9.02 -13.33 0.76
CA ILE A 373 -8.32 -13.15 -0.51
C ILE A 373 -7.51 -14.40 -0.90
N MET A 374 -6.95 -15.11 0.08
CA MET A 374 -6.11 -16.29 -0.19
C MET A 374 -6.92 -17.47 -0.70
N SER A 375 -8.02 -17.79 -0.02
CA SER A 375 -8.94 -18.82 -0.47
C SER A 375 -9.58 -18.47 -1.83
N TYR A 376 -9.78 -17.18 -2.11
CA TYR A 376 -10.19 -16.72 -3.44
C TYR A 376 -9.10 -17.04 -4.50
N MET A 377 -7.84 -16.69 -4.22
CA MET A 377 -6.71 -16.98 -5.11
C MET A 377 -6.52 -18.49 -5.27
N GLU A 378 -6.69 -19.27 -4.19
CA GLU A 378 -6.68 -20.73 -4.25
C GLU A 378 -7.79 -21.25 -5.18
N GLY A 379 -9.00 -20.74 -5.03
CA GLY A 379 -10.13 -21.11 -5.89
C GLY A 379 -9.81 -20.87 -7.37
N LEU A 380 -9.25 -19.71 -7.71
CA LEU A 380 -8.83 -19.39 -9.08
C LEU A 380 -7.71 -20.30 -9.59
N SER A 381 -6.78 -20.71 -8.72
CA SER A 381 -5.62 -21.53 -9.10
C SER A 381 -5.98 -22.93 -9.60
N LYS A 382 -7.19 -23.39 -9.35
CA LYS A 382 -7.69 -24.70 -9.79
C LYS A 382 -8.14 -24.72 -11.26
N TYR A 383 -8.16 -23.55 -11.93
CA TYR A 383 -8.74 -23.42 -13.27
C TYR A 383 -7.75 -22.89 -14.29
N GLU A 384 -7.97 -23.27 -15.53
CA GLU A 384 -7.27 -22.81 -16.73
C GLU A 384 -8.24 -21.98 -17.60
N LYS A 385 -7.67 -21.19 -18.53
CA LYS A 385 -8.47 -20.39 -19.47
C LYS A 385 -9.38 -21.28 -20.35
N GLY A 386 -10.65 -20.93 -20.40
CA GLY A 386 -11.69 -21.65 -21.12
C GLY A 386 -12.41 -22.70 -20.27
N GLU A 387 -11.98 -22.97 -19.05
CA GLU A 387 -12.68 -23.90 -18.14
C GLU A 387 -13.89 -23.24 -17.47
N LYS A 388 -14.86 -24.09 -17.14
CA LYS A 388 -16.07 -23.69 -16.44
C LYS A 388 -15.89 -23.85 -14.95
N ALA A 389 -16.33 -22.85 -14.19
CA ALA A 389 -16.37 -22.86 -12.74
C ALA A 389 -17.76 -22.43 -12.23
N LEU A 390 -18.20 -23.05 -11.15
CA LEU A 390 -19.35 -22.55 -10.40
C LEU A 390 -18.84 -21.52 -9.38
N VAL A 391 -19.28 -20.28 -9.50
CA VAL A 391 -18.96 -19.20 -8.55
C VAL A 391 -20.21 -18.87 -7.76
N GLU A 392 -20.12 -18.96 -6.44
CA GLU A 392 -21.20 -18.53 -5.55
C GLU A 392 -20.87 -17.13 -5.02
N ILE A 393 -21.87 -16.25 -5.14
CA ILE A 393 -21.79 -14.89 -4.60
C ILE A 393 -22.99 -14.63 -3.68
N LYS A 394 -22.75 -13.83 -2.63
CA LYS A 394 -23.81 -13.28 -1.79
C LYS A 394 -24.08 -11.84 -2.22
N ARG A 395 -25.33 -11.57 -2.64
CA ARG A 395 -25.84 -10.23 -2.97
C ARG A 395 -26.96 -9.88 -2.02
N GLY A 396 -26.68 -9.01 -1.05
CA GLY A 396 -27.56 -8.78 0.09
C GLY A 396 -27.78 -10.09 0.86
N ASP A 397 -29.03 -10.53 1.02
CA ASP A 397 -29.37 -11.78 1.71
C ASP A 397 -29.50 -13.00 0.77
N LYS A 398 -29.25 -12.83 -0.53
CA LYS A 398 -29.39 -13.89 -1.52
C LYS A 398 -28.05 -14.50 -1.88
N ILE A 399 -28.02 -15.82 -2.02
CA ILE A 399 -26.89 -16.53 -2.62
C ILE A 399 -27.24 -16.80 -4.09
N LEU A 400 -26.35 -16.44 -4.98
CA LEU A 400 -26.45 -16.66 -6.42
C LEU A 400 -25.29 -17.58 -6.84
N SER A 401 -25.63 -18.64 -7.58
CA SER A 401 -24.65 -19.57 -8.15
C SER A 401 -24.56 -19.32 -9.66
N LEU A 402 -23.38 -18.93 -10.12
CA LEU A 402 -23.12 -18.55 -11.50
C LEU A 402 -22.13 -19.53 -12.14
N GLU A 403 -22.51 -20.19 -13.23
CA GLU A 403 -21.57 -20.97 -14.02
C GLU A 403 -20.81 -20.00 -14.95
N VAL A 404 -19.54 -19.73 -14.64
CA VAL A 404 -18.69 -18.84 -15.41
C VAL A 404 -17.71 -19.61 -16.28
N ILE A 405 -17.21 -19.00 -17.35
CA ILE A 405 -16.11 -19.50 -18.18
C ILE A 405 -14.95 -18.51 -18.05
N PHE A 406 -13.80 -18.99 -17.61
CA PHE A 406 -12.60 -18.18 -17.44
C PHE A 406 -11.89 -17.85 -18.74
#